data_25324e7aa305d44be024a55d822eddbf
#
_entry.id   25324e7aa305d44be024a55d822eddbf
#
_cell.length_a   1.000
_cell.length_b   1.000
_cell.length_c   1.000
_cell.angle_alpha   90.00
_cell.angle_beta   90.00
_cell.angle_gamma   90.00
#
_symmetry.space_group_name_H-M   'P 1'
#
loop_
_entity.id
_entity.type
_entity.pdbx_description
1 polymer ?
#
loop_
_entity_poly.entity_id
_entity_poly.type
_entity_poly.pdbx_seq_one_letter_code
_entity_poly.pdbx_strand_id
1 'polypeptide(L)'
;MKINFLILSFLLLVLIKILAISTTSFNLFGDEAQYWLWSKNLDFGYYSKPPFLSWFIFLYTALFGDSFISLKLIPSFVYLLIACAIYSLSKNIGLKKENALSCAIVFLFIPA
;
A
#
# COMPACT_ATOMS: atom_id res chain seq x y z
N MET A 1 -7.49 0.16 -23.00
CA MET A 1 -6.88 0.90 -21.89
C MET A 1 -5.39 0.69 -21.89
N LYS A 2 -4.67 1.74 -21.64
CA LYS A 2 -3.21 1.71 -21.68
C LYS A 2 -2.65 1.69 -20.27
N ILE A 3 -1.44 1.17 -20.11
CA ILE A 3 -0.70 1.17 -18.84
C ILE A 3 -0.65 2.57 -18.21
N ASN A 4 -0.59 3.61 -19.04
CA ASN A 4 -0.60 5.00 -18.58
C ASN A 4 -1.87 5.36 -17.79
N PHE A 5 -3.00 4.76 -18.11
CA PHE A 5 -4.25 4.99 -17.38
C PHE A 5 -4.20 4.38 -15.97
N LEU A 6 -3.61 3.19 -15.83
CA LEU A 6 -3.39 2.57 -14.52
C LEU A 6 -2.48 3.43 -13.63
N ILE A 7 -1.38 3.91 -14.20
CA ILE A 7 -0.44 4.78 -13.49
C ILE A 7 -1.11 6.09 -13.09
N LEU A 8 -1.86 6.69 -14.01
CA LEU A 8 -2.57 7.94 -13.74
C LEU A 8 -3.61 7.78 -12.63
N SER A 9 -4.39 6.70 -12.66
CA SER A 9 -5.38 6.39 -11.62
C SER A 9 -4.71 6.20 -10.26
N PHE A 10 -3.60 5.49 -10.21
CA PHE A 10 -2.86 5.29 -8.98
C PHE A 10 -2.30 6.60 -8.44
N LEU A 11 -1.68 7.41 -9.30
CA LEU A 11 -1.15 8.72 -8.90
C LEU A 11 -2.23 9.64 -8.35
N LEU A 12 -3.41 9.63 -8.99
CA LEU A 12 -4.55 10.41 -8.51
C LEU A 12 -5.01 9.96 -7.12
N LEU A 13 -5.11 8.65 -6.90
CA LEU A 13 -5.48 8.11 -5.60
C LEU A 13 -4.46 8.45 -4.51
N VAL A 14 -3.17 8.36 -4.83
CA VAL A 14 -2.10 8.74 -3.90
C VAL A 14 -2.18 10.24 -3.59
N LEU A 15 -2.40 11.08 -4.60
CA LEU A 15 -2.55 12.53 -4.40
C LEU A 15 -3.73 12.85 -3.48
N ILE A 16 -4.88 12.24 -3.71
CA ILE A 16 -6.06 12.40 -2.85
C ILE A 16 -5.74 11.98 -1.41
N LYS A 17 -5.04 10.87 -1.22
CA LYS A 17 -4.62 10.41 0.11
C LYS A 17 -3.67 11.39 0.79
N ILE A 18 -2.68 11.90 0.07
CA ILE A 18 -1.74 12.90 0.62
C ILE A 18 -2.49 14.15 1.05
N LEU A 19 -3.41 14.64 0.23
CA LEU A 19 -4.22 15.80 0.57
C LEU A 19 -5.10 15.54 1.80
N ALA A 20 -5.73 14.38 1.88
CA ALA A 20 -6.54 14.01 3.02
C ALA A 20 -5.71 13.94 4.31
N ILE A 21 -4.53 13.33 4.26
CA ILE A 21 -3.62 13.23 5.42
C ILE A 21 -3.15 14.62 5.87
N SER A 22 -2.80 15.49 4.93
CA SER A 22 -2.30 16.83 5.26
C SER A 22 -3.38 17.76 5.84
N THR A 23 -4.65 17.48 5.57
CA THR A 23 -5.78 18.25 6.08
C THR A 23 -6.37 17.70 7.38
N THR A 24 -5.98 16.50 7.79
CA THR A 24 -6.47 15.88 9.03
C THR A 24 -5.49 16.09 10.17
N SER A 25 -6.03 16.27 11.37
CA SER A 25 -5.25 16.38 12.61
C SER A 25 -5.11 15.04 13.36
N PHE A 26 -5.54 13.95 12.75
CA PHE A 26 -5.46 12.63 13.36
C PHE A 26 -4.04 12.09 13.37
N ASN A 27 -3.62 11.56 14.50
CA ASN A 27 -2.38 10.81 14.64
C ASN A 27 -2.55 9.36 14.16
N LEU A 28 -1.49 8.56 14.30
CA LEU A 28 -1.57 7.13 14.04
C LEU A 28 -2.61 6.49 14.96
N PHE A 29 -3.43 5.60 14.40
CA PHE A 29 -4.30 4.75 15.21
C PHE A 29 -3.47 3.81 16.08
N GLY A 30 -4.07 3.29 17.16
CA GLY A 30 -3.37 2.45 18.11
C GLY A 30 -2.63 1.27 17.48
N ASP A 31 -3.29 0.56 16.57
CA ASP A 31 -2.67 -0.56 15.85
C ASP A 31 -1.52 -0.12 14.95
N GLU A 32 -1.66 0.99 14.22
CA GLU A 32 -0.59 1.52 13.37
C GLU A 32 0.63 1.91 14.21
N ALA A 33 0.41 2.60 15.32
CA ALA A 33 1.47 2.99 16.24
C ALA A 33 2.17 1.77 16.84
N GLN A 34 1.41 0.73 17.19
CA GLN A 34 1.94 -0.52 17.73
C GLN A 34 2.84 -1.22 16.72
N TYR A 35 2.40 -1.38 15.46
CA TYR A 35 3.21 -1.98 14.42
C TYR A 35 4.46 -1.16 14.11
N TRP A 36 4.33 0.16 14.10
CA TRP A 36 5.48 1.04 13.91
C TRP A 36 6.49 0.90 15.03
N LEU A 37 6.02 0.83 16.29
CA LEU A 37 6.90 0.64 17.44
C LEU A 37 7.62 -0.71 17.39
N TRP A 38 6.92 -1.76 17.02
CA TRP A 38 7.52 -3.09 16.82
C TRP A 38 8.53 -3.14 15.70
N SER A 39 8.36 -2.32 14.65
CA SER A 39 9.33 -2.24 13.56
C SER A 39 10.69 -1.68 14.01
N LYS A 40 10.75 -1.00 15.14
CA LYS A 40 12.01 -0.50 15.72
C LYS A 40 12.82 -1.61 16.43
N ASN A 41 12.16 -2.68 16.84
CA ASN A 41 12.77 -3.83 17.50
C ASN A 41 12.31 -5.10 16.78
N LEU A 42 13.09 -5.56 15.81
CA LEU A 42 12.74 -6.75 15.03
C LEU A 42 12.83 -8.01 15.88
N ASP A 43 11.78 -8.83 15.86
CA ASP A 43 11.70 -10.10 16.55
C ASP A 43 10.92 -11.09 15.68
N PHE A 44 11.01 -12.37 16.02
CA PHE A 44 10.30 -13.44 15.31
C PHE A 44 8.83 -13.58 15.74
N GLY A 45 8.40 -12.84 16.72
CA GLY A 45 7.02 -12.81 17.18
C GLY A 45 6.77 -11.69 18.16
N TYR A 46 5.54 -11.21 18.19
CA TYR A 46 5.09 -10.17 19.11
C TYR A 46 3.87 -10.66 19.88
N TYR A 47 3.59 -10.04 20.99
CA TYR A 47 2.58 -10.49 21.95
C TYR A 47 1.26 -10.96 21.35
N SER A 48 0.74 -10.29 20.36
CA SER A 48 -0.59 -10.59 19.81
C SER A 48 -0.64 -10.79 18.30
N LYS A 49 0.47 -10.64 17.59
CA LYS A 49 0.42 -10.57 16.11
C LYS A 49 1.70 -11.11 15.45
N PRO A 50 1.59 -11.65 14.22
CA PRO A 50 2.75 -12.13 13.47
C PRO A 50 3.74 -11.00 13.13
N PRO A 51 5.02 -11.32 12.94
CA PRO A 51 6.08 -10.32 12.76
C PRO A 51 6.18 -9.72 11.37
N PHE A 52 5.53 -10.30 10.36
CA PHE A 52 5.71 -9.94 8.96
C PHE A 52 5.44 -8.46 8.68
N LEU A 53 4.34 -7.92 9.21
CA LEU A 53 3.98 -6.52 8.98
C LEU A 53 5.01 -5.57 9.60
N SER A 54 5.53 -5.88 10.78
CA SER A 54 6.57 -5.08 11.43
C SER A 54 7.87 -5.10 10.63
N TRP A 55 8.24 -6.24 10.07
CA TRP A 55 9.40 -6.35 9.18
C TRP A 55 9.20 -5.54 7.89
N PHE A 56 8.00 -5.59 7.33
CA PHE A 56 7.66 -4.81 6.15
C PHE A 56 7.76 -3.30 6.43
N ILE A 57 7.22 -2.84 7.56
CA ILE A 57 7.31 -1.44 7.98
C ILE A 57 8.76 -1.02 8.18
N PHE A 58 9.58 -1.88 8.78
CA PHE A 58 11.02 -1.61 8.94
C PHE A 58 11.70 -1.37 7.59
N LEU A 59 11.50 -2.28 6.65
CA LEU A 59 12.07 -2.13 5.30
C LEU A 59 11.55 -0.87 4.60
N TYR A 60 10.25 -0.64 4.68
CA TYR A 60 9.63 0.51 4.04
C TYR A 60 10.17 1.84 4.62
N THR A 61 10.25 1.96 5.93
CA THR A 61 10.78 3.18 6.56
C THR A 61 12.28 3.36 6.34
N ALA A 62 13.03 2.27 6.19
CA ALA A 62 14.44 2.33 5.84
C ALA A 62 14.66 2.89 4.42
N LEU A 63 13.73 2.61 3.49
CA LEU A 63 13.82 3.07 2.09
C LEU A 63 13.21 4.46 1.88
N PHE A 64 12.08 4.75 2.51
CA PHE A 64 11.28 5.95 2.23
C PHE A 64 11.25 6.98 3.37
N GLY A 65 11.88 6.67 4.47
CA GLY A 65 11.92 7.55 5.64
C GLY A 65 10.84 7.23 6.67
N ASP A 66 11.09 7.70 7.90
CA ASP A 66 10.25 7.43 9.06
C ASP A 66 9.48 8.70 9.43
N SER A 67 8.44 9.01 8.65
CA SER A 67 7.57 10.15 8.87
C SER A 67 6.10 9.72 8.95
N PHE A 68 5.26 10.57 9.52
CA PHE A 68 3.82 10.32 9.61
C PHE A 68 3.19 10.08 8.22
N ILE A 69 3.53 10.91 7.24
CA ILE A 69 3.02 10.79 5.86
C ILE A 69 3.52 9.49 5.24
N SER A 70 4.79 9.16 5.43
CA SER A 70 5.37 7.91 4.93
C SER A 70 4.62 6.69 5.45
N LEU A 71 4.37 6.64 6.76
CA LEU A 71 3.62 5.53 7.38
C LEU A 71 2.19 5.45 6.87
N LYS A 72 1.52 6.56 6.67
CA LYS A 72 0.14 6.59 6.16
C LYS A 72 0.05 6.17 4.69
N LEU A 73 1.13 6.24 3.93
CA LEU A 73 1.18 5.81 2.54
C LEU A 73 1.46 4.31 2.37
N ILE A 74 1.82 3.59 3.43
CA ILE A 74 2.08 2.14 3.36
C ILE A 74 0.90 1.37 2.74
N PRO A 75 -0.36 1.57 3.14
CA PRO A 75 -1.48 0.88 2.50
C PRO A 75 -1.55 1.14 0.99
N SER A 76 -1.30 2.37 0.54
CA SER A 76 -1.31 2.71 -0.89
C SER A 76 -0.21 1.98 -1.65
N PHE A 77 0.96 1.86 -1.06
CA PHE A 77 2.06 1.10 -1.65
C PHE A 77 1.72 -0.39 -1.78
N VAL A 78 1.14 -0.98 -0.74
CA VAL A 78 0.67 -2.37 -0.77
C VAL A 78 -0.42 -2.57 -1.83
N TYR A 79 -1.37 -1.64 -1.95
CA TYR A 79 -2.39 -1.67 -2.99
C TYR A 79 -1.81 -1.69 -4.39
N LEU A 80 -0.77 -0.89 -4.64
CA LEU A 80 -0.06 -0.91 -5.92
C LEU A 80 0.56 -2.27 -6.20
N LEU A 81 1.24 -2.86 -5.22
CA LEU A 81 1.85 -4.18 -5.38
C LEU A 81 0.80 -5.24 -5.69
N ILE A 82 -0.34 -5.21 -5.01
CA ILE A 82 -1.45 -6.14 -5.25
C ILE A 82 -2.05 -5.92 -6.64
N ALA A 83 -2.23 -4.68 -7.06
CA ALA A 83 -2.73 -4.37 -8.40
C ALA A 83 -1.80 -4.90 -9.49
N CYS A 84 -0.49 -4.76 -9.32
CA CYS A 84 0.50 -5.35 -10.23
C CYS A 84 0.44 -6.88 -10.25
N ALA A 85 0.24 -7.51 -9.10
CA ALA A 85 0.09 -8.95 -9.01
C ALA A 85 -1.20 -9.43 -9.71
N ILE A 86 -2.31 -8.71 -9.55
CA ILE A 86 -3.57 -9.00 -10.23
C ILE A 86 -3.39 -8.89 -11.75
N TYR A 87 -2.70 -7.86 -12.22
CA TYR A 87 -2.39 -7.71 -13.64
C TYR A 87 -1.58 -8.89 -14.17
N SER A 88 -0.50 -9.25 -13.48
CA SER A 88 0.36 -10.38 -13.88
C SER A 88 -0.41 -11.70 -13.89
N LEU A 89 -1.20 -11.97 -12.86
CA LEU A 89 -2.01 -13.18 -12.78
C LEU A 89 -3.03 -13.22 -13.92
N SER A 90 -3.72 -12.12 -14.18
CA SER A 90 -4.70 -12.01 -15.25
C SER A 90 -4.08 -12.30 -16.63
N LYS A 91 -2.87 -11.81 -16.84
CA LYS A 91 -2.12 -12.12 -18.07
C LYS A 91 -1.77 -13.61 -18.18
N ASN A 92 -1.34 -14.22 -17.09
CA ASN A 92 -0.93 -15.62 -17.05
C ASN A 92 -2.09 -16.59 -17.29
N ILE A 93 -3.31 -16.24 -16.89
CA ILE A 93 -4.51 -17.06 -17.16
C ILE A 93 -5.11 -16.81 -18.54
N GLY A 94 -4.49 -15.98 -19.37
CA GLY A 94 -4.85 -15.81 -20.77
C GLY A 94 -5.73 -14.61 -21.10
N LEU A 95 -5.95 -13.68 -20.17
CA LEU A 95 -6.70 -12.46 -20.45
C LEU A 95 -5.92 -11.51 -21.37
N LYS A 96 -6.64 -10.81 -22.24
CA LYS A 96 -6.06 -9.75 -23.05
C LYS A 96 -5.54 -8.63 -22.15
N LYS A 97 -4.53 -7.90 -22.63
CA LYS A 97 -3.90 -6.80 -21.89
C LYS A 97 -4.91 -5.79 -21.35
N GLU A 98 -5.90 -5.44 -22.16
CA GLU A 98 -6.94 -4.45 -21.75
C GLU A 98 -7.79 -4.96 -20.59
N ASN A 99 -8.19 -6.23 -20.62
CA ASN A 99 -8.98 -6.84 -19.56
C ASN A 99 -8.17 -7.01 -18.28
N ALA A 100 -6.88 -7.38 -18.39
CA ALA A 100 -5.99 -7.47 -17.26
C ALA A 100 -5.79 -6.11 -16.57
N LEU A 101 -5.61 -5.04 -17.36
CA LEU A 101 -5.54 -3.67 -16.83
C LEU A 101 -6.85 -3.25 -16.15
N SER A 102 -8.00 -3.62 -16.71
CA SER A 102 -9.30 -3.33 -16.11
C SER A 102 -9.43 -3.98 -14.73
N CYS A 103 -9.01 -5.22 -14.57
CA CYS A 103 -9.02 -5.92 -13.29
C CYS A 103 -8.17 -5.19 -12.23
N ALA A 104 -6.97 -4.78 -12.61
CA ALA A 104 -6.07 -4.07 -11.71
C ALA A 104 -6.64 -2.69 -11.31
N ILE A 105 -7.21 -1.95 -12.25
CA ILE A 105 -7.80 -0.64 -12.01
C ILE A 105 -9.03 -0.75 -11.08
N VAL A 106 -9.90 -1.71 -11.34
CA VAL A 106 -11.09 -1.94 -10.48
C VAL A 106 -10.65 -2.23 -9.04
N PHE A 107 -9.60 -3.02 -8.85
CA PHE A 107 -9.07 -3.28 -7.52
C PHE A 107 -8.63 -1.98 -6.82
N LEU A 108 -7.97 -1.06 -7.52
CA LEU A 108 -7.50 0.20 -6.92
C LEU A 108 -8.64 1.09 -6.41
N PHE A 109 -9.84 0.96 -6.95
CA PHE A 109 -11.01 1.73 -6.51
C PHE A 109 -11.80 1.07 -5.39
N ILE A 110 -11.42 -0.14 -4.95
CA ILE A 110 -12.05 -0.78 -3.80
C ILE A 110 -11.61 -0.03 -2.53
N PRO A 111 -12.56 0.50 -1.73
CA PRO A 111 -12.22 1.16 -0.48
C PRO A 111 -11.69 0.15 0.54
N ALA A 112 -10.67 0.56 1.28
CA ALA A 112 -10.06 -0.23 2.34
C ALA A 112 -10.11 0.53 3.65
#